data_d58d05b126a6bd0416aeb92bea3f957b
#
_entry.id   d58d05b126a6bd0416aeb92bea3f957b
#
_cell.length_a   1.000
_cell.length_b   1.000
_cell.length_c   1.000
_cell.angle_alpha   90.00
_cell.angle_beta   90.00
_cell.angle_gamma   90.00
#
_symmetry.space_group_name_H-M   'P 1'
#
loop_
_entity.id
_entity.type
_entity.pdbx_description
1 polymer ?
#
loop_
_entity_poly.entity_id
_entity_poly.type
_entity_poly.pdbx_seq_one_letter_code
_entity_poly.pdbx_strand_id
1 'polypeptide(L)'
;LPLLKASQDARLLIPSANTEFVMERLGLATDGSLEGLRAGDSASLGGFECHAIPAAHEARELDAHGHDKFLGYVFKFGDWSVYHSGDTILFEGLEEALSAFSLDLALLPVNGRSAGRGVAGNLWGREAAKLAKDIGARLVVPCHYDMFSFNTATPDEFVHACHRADQPYRVLRCAERWSSFELEQS
;
A
#
# COMPACT_ATOMS: atom_id res chain seq x y z
N LEU A 1 -13.49 14.09 3.99
CA LEU A 1 -14.12 15.31 3.42
C LEU A 1 -13.30 16.59 3.59
N PRO A 2 -12.63 16.90 4.74
CA PRO A 2 -11.84 18.13 4.84
C PRO A 2 -10.75 18.24 3.77
N LEU A 3 -10.04 17.16 3.45
CA LEU A 3 -9.00 17.14 2.42
C LEU A 3 -9.56 17.44 1.02
N LEU A 4 -10.65 16.78 0.62
CA LEU A 4 -11.28 17.04 -0.68
C LEU A 4 -11.82 18.46 -0.77
N LYS A 5 -12.35 19.02 0.33
CA LYS A 5 -12.80 20.42 0.37
C LYS A 5 -11.64 21.43 0.29
N ALA A 6 -10.48 21.07 0.83
CA ALA A 6 -9.28 21.93 0.80
C ALA A 6 -8.52 21.86 -0.53
N SER A 7 -8.77 20.83 -1.34
CA SER A 7 -8.07 20.57 -2.60
C SER A 7 -9.08 20.49 -3.73
N GLN A 8 -9.40 21.63 -4.34
CA GLN A 8 -10.48 21.76 -5.36
C GLN A 8 -10.25 20.86 -6.59
N ASP A 9 -8.98 20.58 -6.93
CA ASP A 9 -8.62 19.75 -8.08
C ASP A 9 -8.23 18.31 -7.68
N ALA A 10 -8.49 17.89 -6.42
CA ALA A 10 -8.17 16.55 -5.95
C ALA A 10 -9.03 15.50 -6.67
N ARG A 11 -8.38 14.47 -7.17
CA ARG A 11 -9.05 13.25 -7.66
C ARG A 11 -8.87 12.14 -6.64
N LEU A 12 -9.93 11.41 -6.40
CA LEU A 12 -9.95 10.27 -5.50
C LEU A 12 -9.93 8.98 -6.32
N LEU A 13 -8.81 8.24 -6.25
CA LEU A 13 -8.69 6.91 -6.84
C LEU A 13 -9.10 5.87 -5.80
N ILE A 14 -9.99 4.98 -6.17
CA ILE A 14 -10.52 3.94 -5.29
C ILE A 14 -10.67 2.61 -6.03
N PRO A 15 -10.82 1.47 -5.32
CA PRO A 15 -11.27 0.25 -5.97
C PRO A 15 -12.63 0.44 -6.63
N SER A 16 -12.79 0.05 -7.89
CA SER A 16 -14.06 0.16 -8.62
C SER A 16 -15.22 -0.54 -7.91
N ALA A 17 -14.93 -1.64 -7.22
CA ALA A 17 -15.88 -2.38 -6.40
C ALA A 17 -16.51 -1.55 -5.27
N ASN A 18 -15.89 -0.44 -4.86
CA ASN A 18 -16.34 0.39 -3.74
C ASN A 18 -16.95 1.73 -4.19
N THR A 19 -17.15 1.94 -5.50
CA THR A 19 -17.58 3.25 -6.05
C THR A 19 -18.90 3.72 -5.44
N GLU A 20 -19.94 2.88 -5.43
CA GLU A 20 -21.25 3.23 -4.88
C GLU A 20 -21.16 3.55 -3.38
N PHE A 21 -20.46 2.71 -2.61
CA PHE A 21 -20.27 2.91 -1.18
C PHE A 21 -19.57 4.25 -0.88
N VAL A 22 -18.52 4.59 -1.65
CA VAL A 22 -17.77 5.85 -1.44
C VAL A 22 -18.62 7.05 -1.84
N MET A 23 -19.34 6.99 -2.96
CA MET A 23 -20.25 8.06 -3.39
C MET A 23 -21.33 8.34 -2.33
N GLU A 24 -21.99 7.30 -1.82
CA GLU A 24 -22.99 7.42 -0.76
C GLU A 24 -22.36 7.99 0.53
N ARG A 25 -21.24 7.41 0.96
CA ARG A 25 -20.56 7.78 2.23
C ARG A 25 -20.05 9.20 2.24
N LEU A 26 -19.56 9.69 1.12
CA LEU A 26 -18.96 11.02 1.00
C LEU A 26 -19.94 12.07 0.46
N GLY A 27 -21.11 11.67 -0.04
CA GLY A 27 -22.07 12.57 -0.67
C GLY A 27 -21.49 13.21 -1.94
N LEU A 28 -20.65 12.46 -2.69
CA LEU A 28 -20.06 12.94 -3.93
C LEU A 28 -21.02 12.75 -5.09
N ALA A 29 -21.12 13.76 -5.94
CA ALA A 29 -21.76 13.64 -7.25
C ALA A 29 -20.79 12.99 -8.25
N THR A 30 -21.32 12.55 -9.39
CA THR A 30 -20.54 12.03 -10.53
C THR A 30 -19.89 13.20 -11.32
N ASP A 31 -19.02 13.95 -10.66
CA ASP A 31 -18.42 15.17 -11.21
C ASP A 31 -16.99 14.96 -11.76
N GLY A 32 -16.53 13.69 -11.80
CA GLY A 32 -15.18 13.35 -12.24
C GLY A 32 -14.10 13.46 -11.16
N SER A 33 -14.44 13.86 -9.94
CA SER A 33 -13.49 13.88 -8.80
C SER A 33 -13.18 12.47 -8.25
N LEU A 34 -14.01 11.47 -8.61
CA LEU A 34 -13.87 10.08 -8.20
C LEU A 34 -13.60 9.19 -9.41
N GLU A 35 -12.58 8.36 -9.34
CA GLU A 35 -12.25 7.36 -10.36
C GLU A 35 -12.07 5.98 -9.72
N GLY A 36 -12.87 5.01 -10.18
CA GLY A 36 -12.78 3.61 -9.77
C GLY A 36 -11.76 2.86 -10.63
N LEU A 37 -10.77 2.24 -9.99
CA LEU A 37 -9.76 1.40 -10.64
C LEU A 37 -10.00 -0.08 -10.31
N ARG A 38 -9.64 -0.96 -11.24
CA ARG A 38 -9.53 -2.40 -11.03
C ARG A 38 -8.06 -2.76 -10.87
N ALA A 39 -7.78 -3.90 -10.28
CA ALA A 39 -6.42 -4.45 -10.30
C ALA A 39 -5.90 -4.55 -11.74
N GLY A 40 -4.72 -4.00 -11.99
CA GLY A 40 -4.10 -3.91 -13.32
C GLY A 40 -4.42 -2.62 -14.10
N ASP A 41 -5.41 -1.83 -13.67
CA ASP A 41 -5.67 -0.52 -14.27
C ASP A 41 -4.60 0.50 -13.86
N SER A 42 -4.48 1.57 -14.63
CA SER A 42 -3.64 2.72 -14.29
C SER A 42 -4.35 4.04 -14.55
N ALA A 43 -3.99 5.06 -13.80
CA ALA A 43 -4.45 6.43 -13.96
C ALA A 43 -3.26 7.40 -13.99
N SER A 44 -3.35 8.43 -14.84
CA SER A 44 -2.36 9.52 -14.92
C SER A 44 -2.90 10.76 -14.22
N LEU A 45 -2.12 11.33 -13.32
CA LEU A 45 -2.49 12.46 -12.47
C LEU A 45 -1.36 13.47 -12.41
N GLY A 46 -1.37 14.49 -13.26
CA GLY A 46 -0.50 15.66 -13.12
C GLY A 46 1.01 15.35 -13.05
N GLY A 47 1.51 14.40 -13.86
CA GLY A 47 2.91 13.98 -13.87
C GLY A 47 3.21 12.72 -13.01
N PHE A 48 2.18 12.15 -12.41
CA PHE A 48 2.23 10.84 -11.75
C PHE A 48 1.49 9.80 -12.60
N GLU A 49 2.01 8.57 -12.61
CA GLU A 49 1.24 7.39 -12.96
C GLU A 49 0.92 6.61 -11.67
N CYS A 50 -0.32 6.16 -11.56
CA CYS A 50 -0.79 5.33 -10.46
C CYS A 50 -1.30 4.00 -11.03
N HIS A 51 -0.67 2.88 -10.67
CA HIS A 51 -1.05 1.53 -11.10
C HIS A 51 -1.69 0.79 -9.93
N ALA A 52 -2.88 0.24 -10.16
CA ALA A 52 -3.63 -0.49 -9.15
C ALA A 52 -3.15 -1.94 -9.04
N ILE A 53 -2.74 -2.33 -7.85
CA ILE A 53 -2.26 -3.67 -7.49
C ILE A 53 -3.31 -4.32 -6.60
N PRO A 54 -3.67 -5.59 -6.79
CA PRO A 54 -4.62 -6.25 -5.89
C PRO A 54 -4.06 -6.30 -4.47
N ALA A 55 -4.95 -6.21 -3.47
CA ALA A 55 -4.60 -6.36 -2.06
C ALA A 55 -5.59 -7.32 -1.37
N ALA A 56 -5.19 -7.88 -0.23
CA ALA A 56 -5.98 -8.85 0.52
C ALA A 56 -5.94 -8.52 2.02
N HIS A 57 -7.05 -8.02 2.55
CA HIS A 57 -7.19 -7.73 3.96
C HIS A 57 -7.81 -8.95 4.66
N GLU A 58 -6.98 -9.90 5.13
CA GLU A 58 -7.25 -11.30 5.55
C GLU A 58 -7.56 -12.27 4.41
N ALA A 59 -8.25 -11.84 3.36
CA ALA A 59 -8.50 -12.60 2.15
C ALA A 59 -8.63 -11.65 0.97
N ARG A 60 -8.38 -12.16 -0.24
CA ARG A 60 -8.69 -11.44 -1.46
C ARG A 60 -10.20 -11.46 -1.66
N GLU A 61 -10.85 -10.34 -1.51
CA GLU A 61 -12.30 -10.19 -1.66
C GLU A 61 -12.62 -9.54 -3.01
N LEU A 62 -13.59 -10.14 -3.70
CA LEU A 62 -14.10 -9.66 -4.97
C LEU A 62 -15.57 -9.24 -4.84
N ASP A 63 -16.00 -8.31 -5.67
CA ASP A 63 -17.38 -7.98 -5.86
C ASP A 63 -18.10 -9.02 -6.75
N ALA A 64 -19.40 -8.80 -7.03
CA ALA A 64 -20.19 -9.68 -7.90
C ALA A 64 -19.70 -9.71 -9.36
N HIS A 65 -18.85 -8.76 -9.76
CA HIS A 65 -18.28 -8.64 -11.11
C HIS A 65 -16.84 -9.16 -11.17
N GLY A 66 -16.29 -9.66 -10.06
CA GLY A 66 -14.93 -10.17 -9.99
C GLY A 66 -13.86 -9.08 -9.81
N HIS A 67 -14.24 -7.87 -9.38
CA HIS A 67 -13.29 -6.80 -9.11
C HIS A 67 -12.84 -6.82 -7.64
N ASP A 68 -11.55 -6.56 -7.43
CA ASP A 68 -10.96 -6.50 -6.09
C ASP A 68 -11.55 -5.35 -5.28
N LYS A 69 -11.94 -5.65 -4.03
CA LYS A 69 -12.43 -4.65 -3.07
C LYS A 69 -11.29 -3.88 -2.39
N PHE A 70 -10.08 -4.43 -2.39
CA PHE A 70 -8.90 -3.83 -1.80
C PHE A 70 -7.80 -3.69 -2.84
N LEU A 71 -7.13 -2.54 -2.86
CA LEU A 71 -6.02 -2.24 -3.76
C LEU A 71 -4.84 -1.63 -2.99
N GLY A 72 -3.66 -2.04 -3.38
CA GLY A 72 -2.45 -1.26 -3.23
C GLY A 72 -2.16 -0.48 -4.50
N TYR A 73 -1.12 0.35 -4.49
CA TYR A 73 -0.79 1.19 -5.64
C TYR A 73 0.72 1.28 -5.86
N VAL A 74 1.13 1.20 -7.12
CA VAL A 74 2.47 1.62 -7.53
C VAL A 74 2.37 3.01 -8.15
N PHE A 75 3.08 3.96 -7.57
CA PHE A 75 3.20 5.33 -8.06
C PHE A 75 4.51 5.50 -8.81
N LYS A 76 4.44 6.02 -10.04
CA LYS A 76 5.60 6.42 -10.82
C LYS A 76 5.62 7.93 -10.97
N PHE A 77 6.75 8.56 -10.67
CA PHE A 77 6.97 9.99 -10.82
C PHE A 77 8.45 10.29 -11.04
N GLY A 78 8.77 10.96 -12.14
CA GLY A 78 10.15 11.04 -12.61
C GLY A 78 10.74 9.65 -12.80
N ASP A 79 11.91 9.41 -12.23
CA ASP A 79 12.59 8.10 -12.28
C ASP A 79 12.24 7.19 -11.08
N TRP A 80 11.30 7.62 -10.21
CA TRP A 80 10.94 6.90 -8.99
C TRP A 80 9.71 6.02 -9.18
N SER A 81 9.79 4.83 -8.59
CA SER A 81 8.69 3.85 -8.50
C SER A 81 8.47 3.45 -7.04
N VAL A 82 7.31 3.80 -6.49
CA VAL A 82 6.97 3.58 -5.07
C VAL A 82 5.73 2.71 -4.97
N TYR A 83 5.86 1.56 -4.32
CA TYR A 83 4.72 0.70 -3.99
C TYR A 83 4.22 0.98 -2.58
N HIS A 84 2.94 1.27 -2.44
CA HIS A 84 2.21 1.27 -1.17
C HIS A 84 1.18 0.16 -1.22
N SER A 85 1.34 -0.85 -0.39
CA SER A 85 0.46 -2.03 -0.45
C SER A 85 -0.97 -1.77 0.04
N GLY A 86 -1.21 -0.66 0.75
CA GLY A 86 -2.37 -0.57 1.61
C GLY A 86 -2.30 -1.63 2.71
N ASP A 87 -3.43 -1.97 3.29
CA ASP A 87 -3.54 -3.08 4.22
C ASP A 87 -3.64 -4.39 3.45
N THR A 88 -2.68 -5.28 3.64
CA THR A 88 -2.61 -6.55 2.91
C THR A 88 -1.91 -7.66 3.69
N ILE A 89 -2.19 -8.89 3.32
CA ILE A 89 -1.42 -10.10 3.64
C ILE A 89 -0.71 -10.61 2.38
N LEU A 90 0.14 -11.64 2.51
CA LEU A 90 0.62 -12.39 1.36
C LEU A 90 -0.52 -13.25 0.80
N PHE A 91 -0.66 -13.24 -0.53
CA PHE A 91 -1.58 -14.11 -1.26
C PHE A 91 -0.97 -14.47 -2.63
N GLU A 92 -1.48 -15.53 -3.21
CA GLU A 92 -1.03 -16.01 -4.53
C GLU A 92 -1.30 -14.98 -5.62
N GLY A 93 -0.27 -14.65 -6.41
CA GLY A 93 -0.33 -13.65 -7.50
C GLY A 93 0.12 -12.24 -7.10
N LEU A 94 0.38 -11.93 -5.82
CA LEU A 94 0.84 -10.59 -5.42
C LEU A 94 2.23 -10.29 -6.00
N GLU A 95 3.17 -11.22 -5.89
CA GLU A 95 4.52 -11.06 -6.42
C GLU A 95 4.49 -10.94 -7.96
N GLU A 96 3.64 -11.74 -8.63
CA GLU A 96 3.44 -11.67 -10.08
C GLU A 96 2.90 -10.30 -10.51
N ALA A 97 1.89 -9.77 -9.80
CA ALA A 97 1.32 -8.44 -10.09
C ALA A 97 2.35 -7.32 -9.95
N LEU A 98 3.38 -7.50 -9.12
CA LEU A 98 4.45 -6.53 -8.91
C LEU A 98 5.68 -6.75 -9.80
N SER A 99 5.80 -7.90 -10.47
CA SER A 99 6.99 -8.29 -11.25
C SER A 99 7.30 -7.38 -12.43
N ALA A 100 6.31 -6.64 -12.94
CA ALA A 100 6.49 -5.69 -14.04
C ALA A 100 7.12 -4.35 -13.59
N PHE A 101 7.31 -4.13 -12.29
CA PHE A 101 7.78 -2.87 -11.73
C PHE A 101 9.18 -3.02 -11.15
N SER A 102 10.07 -2.08 -11.49
CA SER A 102 11.35 -1.90 -10.78
C SER A 102 11.11 -0.94 -9.62
N LEU A 103 10.99 -1.47 -8.41
CA LEU A 103 10.55 -0.70 -7.24
C LEU A 103 11.74 -0.10 -6.50
N ASP A 104 11.76 1.23 -6.36
CA ASP A 104 12.74 1.94 -5.53
C ASP A 104 12.38 1.86 -4.05
N LEU A 105 11.09 1.96 -3.74
CA LEU A 105 10.58 1.96 -2.37
C LEU A 105 9.31 1.12 -2.26
N ALA A 106 9.24 0.28 -1.23
CA ALA A 106 8.03 -0.39 -0.81
C ALA A 106 7.59 0.07 0.59
N LEU A 107 6.32 0.44 0.74
CA LEU A 107 5.68 0.79 2.01
C LEU A 107 4.75 -0.36 2.39
N LEU A 108 5.12 -1.14 3.42
CA LEU A 108 4.45 -2.39 3.77
C LEU A 108 4.00 -2.39 5.24
N PRO A 109 2.76 -2.83 5.55
CA PRO A 109 2.29 -2.93 6.93
C PRO A 109 3.01 -4.08 7.65
N VAL A 110 3.27 -3.92 8.95
CA VAL A 110 3.97 -4.91 9.77
C VAL A 110 3.25 -5.26 11.08
N ASN A 111 2.02 -4.78 11.27
CA ASN A 111 1.26 -4.99 12.50
C ASN A 111 0.77 -6.45 12.67
N GLY A 112 0.90 -7.29 11.64
CA GLY A 112 0.49 -8.68 11.70
C GLY A 112 -1.02 -8.88 11.85
N ARG A 113 -1.43 -10.09 12.20
CA ARG A 113 -2.83 -10.50 12.35
C ARG A 113 -3.03 -11.44 13.53
N SER A 114 -4.14 -11.28 14.21
CA SER A 114 -4.51 -12.16 15.33
C SER A 114 -6.03 -12.11 15.54
N ALA A 115 -6.67 -13.28 15.59
CA ALA A 115 -8.12 -13.38 15.83
C ALA A 115 -8.56 -12.69 17.14
N GLY A 116 -7.69 -12.63 18.15
CA GLY A 116 -7.99 -11.96 19.42
C GLY A 116 -8.10 -10.45 19.36
N ARG A 117 -7.68 -9.83 18.24
CA ARG A 117 -7.78 -8.36 18.07
C ARG A 117 -9.16 -7.91 17.58
N GLY A 118 -9.99 -8.81 17.03
CA GLY A 118 -11.33 -8.50 16.53
C GLY A 118 -11.34 -7.55 15.31
N VAL A 119 -10.20 -7.38 14.66
CA VAL A 119 -10.03 -6.60 13.44
C VAL A 119 -9.20 -7.39 12.45
N ALA A 120 -9.42 -7.13 11.18
CA ALA A 120 -8.64 -7.72 10.11
C ALA A 120 -7.15 -7.37 10.26
N GLY A 121 -6.29 -8.27 9.82
CA GLY A 121 -4.85 -8.13 9.99
C GLY A 121 -4.10 -7.98 8.68
N ASN A 122 -2.80 -7.75 8.82
CA ASN A 122 -1.87 -7.46 7.75
C ASN A 122 -0.66 -8.41 7.75
N LEU A 123 0.33 -8.10 6.94
CA LEU A 123 1.63 -8.78 6.94
C LEU A 123 2.24 -8.80 8.35
N TRP A 124 2.87 -9.91 8.69
CA TRP A 124 3.84 -9.95 9.78
C TRP A 124 5.16 -9.31 9.31
N GLY A 125 5.98 -8.84 10.25
CA GLY A 125 7.27 -8.23 9.92
C GLY A 125 8.14 -9.09 9.03
N ARG A 126 8.22 -10.41 9.29
CA ARG A 126 8.96 -11.37 8.47
C ARG A 126 8.39 -11.54 7.06
N GLU A 127 7.05 -11.43 6.90
CA GLU A 127 6.39 -11.53 5.60
C GLU A 127 6.63 -10.28 4.76
N ALA A 128 6.60 -9.11 5.39
CA ALA A 128 6.91 -7.84 4.72
C ALA A 128 8.37 -7.80 4.23
N ALA A 129 9.32 -8.23 5.05
CA ALA A 129 10.72 -8.33 4.65
C ALA A 129 10.94 -9.32 3.49
N LYS A 130 10.27 -10.50 3.55
CA LYS A 130 10.33 -11.48 2.47
C LYS A 130 9.74 -10.90 1.18
N LEU A 131 8.54 -10.34 1.23
CA LEU A 131 7.88 -9.74 0.06
C LEU A 131 8.78 -8.67 -0.58
N ALA A 132 9.33 -7.75 0.23
CA ALA A 132 10.21 -6.69 -0.28
C ALA A 132 11.42 -7.27 -1.06
N LYS A 133 12.00 -8.36 -0.56
CA LYS A 133 13.12 -9.06 -1.22
C LYS A 133 12.68 -9.72 -2.52
N ASP A 134 11.56 -10.43 -2.50
CA ASP A 134 11.05 -11.21 -3.65
C ASP A 134 10.63 -10.28 -4.81
N ILE A 135 10.06 -9.12 -4.51
CA ILE A 135 9.70 -8.11 -5.52
C ILE A 135 10.86 -7.20 -5.92
N GLY A 136 12.05 -7.39 -5.36
CA GLY A 136 13.26 -6.64 -5.71
C GLY A 136 13.22 -5.16 -5.31
N ALA A 137 12.48 -4.79 -4.26
CA ALA A 137 12.44 -3.41 -3.79
C ALA A 137 13.84 -2.97 -3.28
N ARG A 138 14.33 -1.82 -3.78
CA ARG A 138 15.64 -1.28 -3.35
C ARG A 138 15.65 -0.90 -1.88
N LEU A 139 14.52 -0.37 -1.37
CA LEU A 139 14.32 -0.05 0.04
C LEU A 139 12.92 -0.45 0.47
N VAL A 140 12.76 -0.92 1.71
CA VAL A 140 11.44 -1.13 2.31
C VAL A 140 11.30 -0.32 3.59
N VAL A 141 10.16 0.34 3.75
CA VAL A 141 9.78 1.07 4.96
C VAL A 141 8.55 0.40 5.57
N PRO A 142 8.63 -0.07 6.82
CA PRO A 142 7.49 -0.62 7.51
C PRO A 142 6.49 0.48 7.86
N CYS A 143 5.21 0.17 7.77
CA CYS A 143 4.13 1.04 8.21
C CYS A 143 3.11 0.27 9.07
N HIS A 144 2.08 0.96 9.54
CA HIS A 144 1.01 0.40 10.38
C HIS A 144 1.52 -0.21 11.71
N TYR A 145 2.50 0.42 12.35
CA TYR A 145 2.94 0.08 13.71
C TYR A 145 2.86 1.34 14.59
N ASP A 146 2.74 1.13 15.89
CA ASP A 146 2.59 2.19 16.91
C ASP A 146 1.40 3.16 16.69
N MET A 147 0.38 2.75 15.90
CA MET A 147 -0.82 3.55 15.63
C MET A 147 -1.93 3.31 16.65
N PHE A 148 -2.18 2.06 16.99
CA PHE A 148 -3.27 1.64 17.86
C PHE A 148 -2.77 0.67 18.92
N SER A 149 -3.17 0.85 20.18
CA SER A 149 -2.75 -0.02 21.28
C SER A 149 -3.22 -1.48 21.13
N PHE A 150 -4.32 -1.70 20.43
CA PHE A 150 -4.92 -3.03 20.24
C PHE A 150 -4.55 -3.69 18.91
N ASN A 151 -4.09 -2.93 17.93
CA ASN A 151 -3.77 -3.42 16.58
C ASN A 151 -2.39 -2.90 16.13
N THR A 152 -1.36 -3.40 16.79
CA THR A 152 0.02 -3.04 16.50
C THR A 152 0.97 -4.20 16.75
N ALA A 153 2.17 -4.11 16.20
CA ALA A 153 3.35 -4.89 16.56
C ALA A 153 4.55 -3.94 16.54
N THR A 154 5.62 -4.28 17.28
CA THR A 154 6.88 -3.57 17.14
C THR A 154 7.53 -3.92 15.80
N PRO A 155 8.36 -3.04 15.21
CA PRO A 155 9.06 -3.33 13.97
C PRO A 155 10.23 -4.33 14.12
N ASP A 156 10.48 -4.86 15.31
CA ASP A 156 11.65 -5.71 15.61
C ASP A 156 11.72 -6.97 14.75
N GLU A 157 10.56 -7.67 14.59
CA GLU A 157 10.51 -8.87 13.73
C GLU A 157 10.88 -8.53 12.29
N PHE A 158 10.39 -7.40 11.78
CA PHE A 158 10.71 -6.89 10.46
C PHE A 158 12.19 -6.59 10.31
N VAL A 159 12.77 -5.85 11.25
CA VAL A 159 14.19 -5.50 11.27
C VAL A 159 15.08 -6.75 11.24
N HIS A 160 14.79 -7.72 12.13
CA HIS A 160 15.54 -8.99 12.16
C HIS A 160 15.39 -9.78 10.85
N ALA A 161 14.20 -9.76 10.23
CA ALA A 161 13.97 -10.46 8.97
C ALA A 161 14.69 -9.79 7.79
N CYS A 162 14.70 -8.45 7.72
CA CYS A 162 15.45 -7.70 6.73
C CYS A 162 16.95 -7.97 6.82
N HIS A 163 17.51 -7.99 8.03
CA HIS A 163 18.94 -8.34 8.23
C HIS A 163 19.27 -9.74 7.71
N ARG A 164 18.42 -10.74 8.01
CA ARG A 164 18.66 -12.11 7.54
C ARG A 164 18.53 -12.26 6.02
N ALA A 165 17.65 -11.46 5.39
CA ALA A 165 17.41 -11.49 3.95
C ALA A 165 18.39 -10.59 3.16
N ASP A 166 19.24 -9.83 3.83
CA ASP A 166 20.04 -8.76 3.22
C ASP A 166 19.13 -7.84 2.38
N GLN A 167 18.04 -7.37 2.99
CA GLN A 167 17.08 -6.45 2.40
C GLN A 167 17.28 -5.06 3.01
N PRO A 168 17.62 -4.04 2.20
CA PRO A 168 17.70 -2.67 2.69
C PRO A 168 16.36 -2.18 3.23
N TYR A 169 16.38 -1.56 4.39
CA TYR A 169 15.18 -1.06 5.06
C TYR A 169 15.43 0.24 5.82
N ARG A 170 14.37 0.97 6.11
CA ARG A 170 14.38 2.12 7.01
C ARG A 170 13.15 2.10 7.90
N VAL A 171 13.34 2.12 9.21
CA VAL A 171 12.24 2.33 10.19
C VAL A 171 12.15 3.83 10.45
N LEU A 172 11.00 4.43 10.17
CA LEU A 172 10.74 5.86 10.37
C LEU A 172 9.78 6.06 11.54
N ARG A 173 10.09 7.01 12.40
CA ARG A 173 9.15 7.44 13.46
C ARG A 173 8.06 8.32 12.87
N CYS A 174 6.93 8.43 13.56
CA CYS A 174 5.87 9.36 13.18
C CYS A 174 6.44 10.77 13.01
N ALA A 175 6.14 11.42 11.88
CA ALA A 175 6.66 12.74 11.48
C ALA A 175 8.19 12.80 11.20
N GLU A 176 8.90 11.69 11.22
CA GLU A 176 10.29 11.65 10.76
C GLU A 176 10.34 11.88 9.24
N ARG A 177 11.24 12.75 8.83
CA ARG A 177 11.48 13.03 7.41
C ARG A 177 12.60 12.14 6.89
N TRP A 178 12.37 11.52 5.75
CA TRP A 178 13.37 10.82 4.96
C TRP A 178 13.42 11.41 3.55
N SER A 179 14.58 11.36 2.90
CA SER A 179 14.79 11.85 1.54
C SER A 179 15.43 10.77 0.67
N SER A 180 15.01 10.70 -0.60
CA SER A 180 15.57 9.78 -1.60
C SER A 180 17.07 9.95 -1.83
N PHE A 181 17.65 11.10 -1.54
CA PHE A 181 19.12 11.30 -1.57
C PHE A 181 19.87 10.35 -0.63
N GLU A 182 19.21 9.87 0.43
CA GLU A 182 19.82 8.88 1.35
C GLU A 182 19.95 7.51 0.70
N LEU A 183 19.12 7.18 -0.28
CA LEU A 183 19.16 5.92 -1.03
C LEU A 183 20.30 5.92 -2.08
N GLU A 184 20.63 7.09 -2.62
CA GLU A 184 21.68 7.21 -3.64
C GLU A 184 23.10 7.15 -3.05
N GLN A 185 23.22 7.29 -1.72
CA GLN A 185 24.49 7.26 -1.00
C GLN A 185 24.77 5.89 -0.33
N SER A 186 23.87 4.94 -0.46
CA SER A 186 23.94 3.59 0.10
C SER A 186 24.42 2.59 -0.94
#